data_b8799a7da0e2f83870bc2076c7c035b3
#
_entry.id   b8799a7da0e2f83870bc2076c7c035b3
#
_cell.length_a   1.000
_cell.length_b   1.000
_cell.length_c   1.000
_cell.angle_alpha   90.00
_cell.angle_beta   90.00
_cell.angle_gamma   90.00
#
_symmetry.space_group_name_H-M   'P 1'
#
loop_
_entity.id
_entity.type
_entity.pdbx_description
1 polymer ?
#
loop_
_entity_poly.entity_id
_entity_poly.type
_entity_poly.pdbx_seq_one_letter_code
_entity_poly.pdbx_strand_id
1 'polypeptide(L)'
;MGEINKLHMPIDGVPLLRRSLKTLLAAELGEIVVVLGHDRANTQALLKDLPVRAVYNSDYQSGQMASVHCGLGSLEQACEGVIVALGDQPALTVSDLDHLIDAFFTRNGGEVIIPEYEGKRGNPIIISNRCRQDIVVGKYNLGCRRFIEENPELVRTVEMPGPSVVIDLDTPMDYREFCDSASQQLEATKLQQAN
;
A
#
# COMPACT_ATOMS: atom_id res chain seq x y z
N MET A 1 15.26 -10.22 7.26
CA MET A 1 16.06 -8.99 7.43
C MET A 1 16.55 -8.74 8.87
N GLY A 2 16.40 -9.67 9.80
CA GLY A 2 16.93 -9.57 11.16
C GLY A 2 16.43 -8.34 11.94
N GLU A 3 17.36 -7.63 12.62
CA GLU A 3 17.03 -6.47 13.47
C GLU A 3 16.75 -5.16 12.68
N ILE A 4 17.00 -5.13 11.37
CA ILE A 4 16.84 -3.92 10.56
C ILE A 4 15.39 -3.82 10.06
N ASN A 5 14.71 -2.73 10.41
CA ASN A 5 13.38 -2.43 9.87
C ASN A 5 13.50 -2.01 8.40
N LYS A 6 12.99 -2.85 7.48
CA LYS A 6 13.07 -2.61 6.03
C LYS A 6 12.46 -1.26 5.60
N LEU A 7 11.47 -0.75 6.30
CA LEU A 7 10.81 0.52 6.01
C LEU A 7 11.73 1.74 6.18
N HIS A 8 12.82 1.59 6.92
CA HIS A 8 13.83 2.64 7.14
C HIS A 8 14.98 2.58 6.14
N MET A 9 15.11 1.50 5.37
CA MET A 9 16.19 1.33 4.40
C MET A 9 16.06 2.35 3.28
N PRO A 10 17.16 3.05 2.91
CA PRO A 10 17.10 4.09 1.90
C PRO A 10 17.16 3.53 0.48
N ILE A 11 16.25 3.96 -0.39
CA ILE A 11 16.33 3.80 -1.84
C ILE A 11 16.62 5.19 -2.41
N ASP A 12 17.75 5.35 -3.10
CA ASP A 12 18.25 6.65 -3.61
C ASP A 12 18.27 7.73 -2.50
N GLY A 13 18.72 7.36 -1.29
CA GLY A 13 18.80 8.26 -0.13
C GLY A 13 17.47 8.57 0.55
N VAL A 14 16.34 8.03 0.08
CA VAL A 14 15.01 8.23 0.67
C VAL A 14 14.54 6.94 1.36
N PRO A 15 14.17 6.96 2.65
CA PRO A 15 13.63 5.78 3.32
C PRO A 15 12.44 5.17 2.57
N LEU A 16 12.39 3.83 2.49
CA LEU A 16 11.38 3.08 1.75
C LEU A 16 9.95 3.54 2.07
N LEU A 17 9.60 3.66 3.36
CA LEU A 17 8.29 4.15 3.78
C LEU A 17 7.98 5.55 3.22
N ARG A 18 8.95 6.46 3.27
CA ARG A 18 8.74 7.82 2.74
C ARG A 18 8.54 7.83 1.24
N ARG A 19 9.19 6.93 0.51
CA ARG A 19 9.00 6.77 -0.93
C ARG A 19 7.57 6.32 -1.23
N SER A 20 7.08 5.28 -0.57
CA SER A 20 5.69 4.80 -0.72
C SER A 20 4.66 5.87 -0.33
N LEU A 21 4.90 6.60 0.76
CA LEU A 21 4.02 7.69 1.20
C LEU A 21 4.00 8.88 0.22
N LYS A 22 5.12 9.22 -0.42
CA LYS A 22 5.14 10.26 -1.46
C LYS A 22 4.25 9.92 -2.64
N THR A 23 4.22 8.67 -3.08
CA THR A 23 3.31 8.22 -4.14
C THR A 23 1.84 8.35 -3.71
N LEU A 24 1.50 7.91 -2.49
CA LEU A 24 0.14 8.04 -1.96
C LEU A 24 -0.29 9.51 -1.80
N LEU A 25 0.61 10.37 -1.34
CA LEU A 25 0.34 11.81 -1.19
C LEU A 25 0.15 12.53 -2.53
N ALA A 26 0.80 12.06 -3.58
CA ALA A 26 0.67 12.62 -4.93
C ALA A 26 -0.61 12.16 -5.66
N ALA A 27 -1.30 11.14 -5.18
CA ALA A 27 -2.57 10.66 -5.73
C ALA A 27 -3.80 11.43 -5.22
N GLU A 28 -3.62 12.57 -4.56
CA GLU A 28 -4.69 13.47 -4.09
C GLU A 28 -5.76 12.79 -3.21
N LEU A 29 -5.33 11.87 -2.36
CA LEU A 29 -6.21 11.18 -1.41
C LEU A 29 -6.65 12.11 -0.28
N GLY A 30 -7.89 11.95 0.22
CA GLY A 30 -8.47 12.84 1.23
C GLY A 30 -7.79 12.72 2.60
N GLU A 31 -7.60 11.52 3.13
CA GLU A 31 -6.95 11.26 4.41
C GLU A 31 -5.97 10.10 4.27
N ILE A 32 -4.77 10.26 4.82
CA ILE A 32 -3.79 9.16 4.88
C ILE A 32 -3.50 8.85 6.35
N VAL A 33 -3.80 7.61 6.75
CA VAL A 33 -3.49 7.08 8.08
C VAL A 33 -2.35 6.08 7.97
N VAL A 34 -1.29 6.30 8.73
CA VAL A 34 -0.14 5.39 8.83
C VAL A 34 -0.23 4.64 10.15
N VAL A 35 -0.42 3.32 10.08
CA VAL A 35 -0.50 2.48 11.28
C VAL A 35 0.90 2.07 11.71
N LEU A 36 1.26 2.41 12.94
CA LEU A 36 2.54 2.10 13.56
C LEU A 36 2.41 0.89 14.48
N GLY A 37 3.35 -0.03 14.39
CA GLY A 37 3.46 -1.19 15.27
C GLY A 37 4.83 -1.25 15.94
N HIS A 38 5.61 -2.26 15.58
CA HIS A 38 7.01 -2.39 16.00
C HIS A 38 7.82 -1.17 15.59
N ASP A 39 8.79 -0.79 16.42
CA ASP A 39 9.70 0.36 16.17
C ASP A 39 8.97 1.70 15.94
N ARG A 40 7.89 1.92 16.72
CA ARG A 40 7.03 3.09 16.62
C ARG A 40 7.81 4.41 16.57
N ALA A 41 8.77 4.61 17.49
CA ALA A 41 9.44 5.90 17.64
C ALA A 41 10.24 6.29 16.39
N ASN A 42 11.03 5.35 15.86
CA ASN A 42 11.83 5.58 14.66
C ASN A 42 10.96 5.74 13.41
N THR A 43 9.92 4.92 13.28
CA THR A 43 8.99 5.04 12.14
C THR A 43 8.21 6.36 12.20
N GLN A 44 7.76 6.80 13.37
CA GLN A 44 7.08 8.08 13.54
C GLN A 44 7.99 9.28 13.20
N ALA A 45 9.29 9.17 13.44
CA ALA A 45 10.25 10.21 13.04
C ALA A 45 10.30 10.41 11.51
N LEU A 46 10.07 9.36 10.71
CA LEU A 46 10.01 9.45 9.26
C LEU A 46 8.76 10.19 8.75
N LEU A 47 7.75 10.39 9.58
CA LEU A 47 6.48 11.00 9.20
C LEU A 47 6.37 12.49 9.55
N LYS A 48 7.35 13.05 10.29
CA LYS A 48 7.27 14.33 10.99
C LYS A 48 6.85 15.53 10.11
N ASP A 49 7.23 15.53 8.84
CA ASP A 49 7.01 16.62 7.89
C ASP A 49 6.01 16.23 6.77
N LEU A 50 5.33 15.11 6.90
CA LEU A 50 4.34 14.63 5.94
C LEU A 50 2.92 14.92 6.44
N PRO A 51 1.99 15.33 5.58
CA PRO A 51 0.58 15.56 5.94
C PRO A 51 -0.18 14.21 6.08
N VAL A 52 0.28 13.37 7.00
CA VAL A 52 -0.30 12.07 7.30
C VAL A 52 -0.58 11.96 8.80
N ARG A 53 -1.59 11.19 9.16
CA ARG A 53 -1.91 10.91 10.56
C ARG A 53 -1.36 9.55 10.98
N ALA A 54 -0.54 9.53 12.03
CA ALA A 54 0.02 8.32 12.60
C ALA A 54 -0.89 7.77 13.71
N VAL A 55 -1.18 6.47 13.67
CA VAL A 55 -1.97 5.74 14.67
C VAL A 55 -1.16 4.55 15.17
N TYR A 56 -1.15 4.34 16.47
CA TYR A 56 -0.45 3.21 17.07
C TYR A 56 -1.39 2.01 17.27
N ASN A 57 -1.02 0.89 16.68
CA ASN A 57 -1.64 -0.40 16.96
C ASN A 57 -0.88 -1.09 18.10
N SER A 58 -1.44 -1.15 19.29
CA SER A 58 -0.84 -1.87 20.44
C SER A 58 -0.84 -3.39 20.27
N ASP A 59 -1.75 -3.90 19.42
CA ASP A 59 -1.90 -5.33 19.12
C ASP A 59 -1.20 -5.75 17.82
N TYR A 60 -0.13 -5.05 17.43
CA TYR A 60 0.60 -5.33 16.18
C TYR A 60 1.17 -6.75 16.10
N GLN A 61 1.40 -7.40 17.25
CA GLN A 61 1.89 -8.78 17.31
C GLN A 61 0.86 -9.83 16.87
N SER A 62 -0.42 -9.48 16.88
CA SER A 62 -1.51 -10.34 16.37
C SER A 62 -1.51 -10.45 14.84
N GLY A 63 -0.57 -9.76 14.17
CA GLY A 63 -0.36 -9.86 12.73
C GLY A 63 -0.88 -8.66 11.95
N GLN A 64 -0.71 -8.72 10.62
CA GLN A 64 -1.03 -7.63 9.70
C GLN A 64 -2.48 -7.16 9.81
N MET A 65 -3.40 -8.09 10.05
CA MET A 65 -4.83 -7.78 10.12
C MET A 65 -5.22 -6.89 11.30
N ALA A 66 -4.58 -7.04 12.44
CA ALA A 66 -4.78 -6.13 13.56
C ALA A 66 -4.43 -4.69 13.16
N SER A 67 -3.38 -4.51 12.34
CA SER A 67 -3.00 -3.19 11.84
C SER A 67 -3.98 -2.65 10.79
N VAL A 68 -4.47 -3.49 9.87
CA VAL A 68 -5.51 -3.08 8.91
C VAL A 68 -6.77 -2.64 9.65
N HIS A 69 -7.24 -3.44 10.60
CA HIS A 69 -8.42 -3.13 11.40
C HIS A 69 -8.26 -1.82 12.19
N CYS A 70 -7.09 -1.62 12.82
CA CYS A 70 -6.75 -0.39 13.53
C CYS A 70 -6.80 0.83 12.59
N GLY A 71 -6.22 0.72 11.40
CA GLY A 71 -6.22 1.80 10.39
C GLY A 71 -7.62 2.14 9.91
N LEU A 72 -8.39 1.12 9.52
CA LEU A 72 -9.77 1.30 9.05
C LEU A 72 -10.68 1.93 10.10
N GLY A 73 -10.55 1.51 11.37
CA GLY A 73 -11.31 2.07 12.49
C GLY A 73 -10.91 3.51 12.84
N SER A 74 -9.70 3.92 12.46
CA SER A 74 -9.16 5.24 12.78
C SER A 74 -9.50 6.33 11.76
N LEU A 75 -10.02 6.00 10.59
CA LEU A 75 -10.37 6.99 9.57
C LEU A 75 -11.52 7.89 10.05
N GLU A 76 -11.31 9.21 9.98
CA GLU A 76 -12.24 10.24 10.47
C GLU A 76 -13.02 10.90 9.34
N GLN A 77 -12.45 11.01 8.16
CA GLN A 77 -13.10 11.63 7.03
C GLN A 77 -14.12 10.68 6.38
N ALA A 78 -15.23 11.25 5.92
CA ALA A 78 -16.18 10.54 5.09
C ALA A 78 -15.53 10.21 3.73
N CYS A 79 -15.67 8.98 3.28
CA CYS A 79 -15.09 8.50 2.03
C CYS A 79 -16.00 7.48 1.35
N GLU A 80 -15.89 7.33 0.05
CA GLU A 80 -16.59 6.30 -0.73
C GLU A 80 -15.85 4.98 -0.71
N GLY A 81 -14.51 5.04 -0.61
CA GLY A 81 -13.63 3.89 -0.54
C GLY A 81 -12.34 4.19 0.21
N VAL A 82 -11.63 3.14 0.58
CA VAL A 82 -10.35 3.19 1.30
C VAL A 82 -9.32 2.37 0.55
N ILE A 83 -8.16 2.97 0.27
CA ILE A 83 -6.99 2.28 -0.26
C ILE A 83 -6.22 1.69 0.93
N VAL A 84 -6.04 0.39 0.93
CA VAL A 84 -5.19 -0.32 1.90
C VAL A 84 -3.87 -0.65 1.22
N ALA A 85 -2.85 0.14 1.54
CA ALA A 85 -1.51 0.05 0.94
C ALA A 85 -0.48 -0.53 1.92
N LEU A 86 0.56 -1.14 1.37
CA LEU A 86 1.73 -1.61 2.12
C LEU A 86 2.85 -0.56 2.06
N GLY A 87 3.62 -0.43 3.14
CA GLY A 87 4.72 0.53 3.21
C GLY A 87 6.00 0.11 2.48
N ASP A 88 6.04 -1.11 1.95
CA ASP A 88 7.22 -1.75 1.36
C ASP A 88 7.10 -1.98 -0.17
N GLN A 89 6.23 -1.24 -0.84
CA GLN A 89 6.01 -1.27 -2.29
C GLN A 89 6.60 -0.03 -2.98
N PRO A 90 7.89 0.03 -3.22
CA PRO A 90 8.56 1.22 -3.79
C PRO A 90 8.31 1.41 -5.29
N ALA A 91 7.83 0.37 -5.98
CA ALA A 91 7.55 0.40 -7.41
C ALA A 91 6.21 1.03 -7.77
N LEU A 92 5.30 1.16 -6.78
CA LEU A 92 3.97 1.71 -6.99
C LEU A 92 4.05 3.16 -7.49
N THR A 93 3.26 3.47 -8.51
CA THR A 93 3.19 4.80 -9.13
C THR A 93 1.83 5.46 -8.90
N VAL A 94 1.75 6.78 -9.12
CA VAL A 94 0.47 7.51 -9.09
C VAL A 94 -0.47 6.97 -10.18
N SER A 95 0.05 6.68 -11.36
CA SER A 95 -0.75 6.11 -12.46
C SER A 95 -1.39 4.76 -12.11
N ASP A 96 -0.70 3.93 -11.31
CA ASP A 96 -1.28 2.67 -10.82
C ASP A 96 -2.45 2.93 -9.86
N LEU A 97 -2.28 3.93 -8.96
CA LEU A 97 -3.34 4.33 -8.05
C LEU A 97 -4.54 4.90 -8.79
N ASP A 98 -4.31 5.78 -9.76
CA ASP A 98 -5.38 6.37 -10.59
C ASP A 98 -6.14 5.28 -11.34
N HIS A 99 -5.44 4.30 -11.92
CA HIS A 99 -6.05 3.16 -12.60
C HIS A 99 -6.96 2.34 -11.67
N LEU A 100 -6.52 2.08 -10.44
CA LEU A 100 -7.31 1.39 -9.43
C LEU A 100 -8.50 2.21 -8.94
N ILE A 101 -8.31 3.52 -8.75
CA ILE A 101 -9.38 4.45 -8.35
C ILE A 101 -10.45 4.53 -9.45
N ASP A 102 -10.06 4.66 -10.70
CA ASP A 102 -11.00 4.64 -11.84
C ASP A 102 -11.77 3.32 -11.90
N ALA A 103 -11.08 2.20 -11.73
CA ALA A 103 -11.73 0.89 -11.67
C ALA A 103 -12.71 0.79 -10.50
N PHE A 104 -12.40 1.40 -9.35
CA PHE A 104 -13.30 1.44 -8.21
C PHE A 104 -14.56 2.25 -8.51
N PHE A 105 -14.46 3.42 -9.12
CA PHE A 105 -15.61 4.27 -9.41
C PHE A 105 -16.45 3.77 -10.60
N THR A 106 -15.85 3.07 -11.55
CA THR A 106 -16.53 2.51 -12.73
C THR A 106 -17.01 1.06 -12.53
N ARG A 107 -16.75 0.47 -11.36
CA ARG A 107 -17.11 -0.92 -11.08
C ARG A 107 -18.61 -1.17 -11.19
N ASN A 108 -18.95 -2.30 -11.81
CA ASN A 108 -20.31 -2.81 -11.82
C ASN A 108 -20.45 -3.90 -10.73
N GLY A 109 -20.76 -3.47 -9.50
CA GLY A 109 -20.76 -4.33 -8.31
C GLY A 109 -19.35 -4.57 -7.76
N GLY A 110 -19.29 -5.40 -6.71
CA GLY A 110 -18.06 -5.62 -5.92
C GLY A 110 -17.80 -4.52 -4.90
N GLU A 111 -17.25 -4.90 -3.78
CA GLU A 111 -16.93 -4.01 -2.65
C GLU A 111 -15.43 -3.90 -2.44
N VAL A 112 -14.66 -4.81 -3.06
CA VAL A 112 -13.21 -4.91 -2.95
C VAL A 112 -12.59 -4.98 -4.35
N ILE A 113 -11.69 -4.07 -4.66
CA ILE A 113 -10.88 -4.07 -5.87
C ILE A 113 -9.49 -4.59 -5.53
N ILE A 114 -9.02 -5.58 -6.27
CA ILE A 114 -7.71 -6.19 -6.10
C ILE A 114 -6.95 -6.07 -7.42
N PRO A 115 -5.76 -5.42 -7.43
CA PRO A 115 -4.93 -5.42 -8.62
C PRO A 115 -4.38 -6.82 -8.89
N GLU A 116 -4.23 -7.14 -10.16
CA GLU A 116 -3.63 -8.38 -10.63
C GLU A 116 -2.66 -8.08 -11.76
N TYR A 117 -1.51 -8.73 -11.76
CA TYR A 117 -0.56 -8.69 -12.87
C TYR A 117 -0.10 -10.11 -13.20
N GLU A 118 -0.33 -10.54 -14.44
CA GLU A 118 0.00 -11.90 -14.91
C GLU A 118 -0.53 -13.02 -13.99
N GLY A 119 -1.77 -12.89 -13.52
CA GLY A 119 -2.43 -13.85 -12.64
C GLY A 119 -1.96 -13.81 -11.18
N LYS A 120 -1.10 -12.84 -10.81
CA LYS A 120 -0.67 -12.63 -9.44
C LYS A 120 -1.43 -11.46 -8.83
N ARG A 121 -2.08 -11.69 -7.69
CA ARG A 121 -2.74 -10.64 -6.91
C ARG A 121 -1.71 -9.76 -6.23
N GLY A 122 -1.95 -8.45 -6.27
CA GLY A 122 -1.07 -7.43 -5.72
C GLY A 122 -1.73 -6.52 -4.69
N ASN A 123 -1.03 -5.47 -4.35
CA ASN A 123 -1.46 -4.36 -3.51
C ASN A 123 -1.11 -3.03 -4.21
N PRO A 124 -1.78 -1.92 -3.83
CA PRO A 124 -2.80 -1.77 -2.80
C PRO A 124 -4.16 -2.32 -3.25
N ILE A 125 -5.01 -2.66 -2.28
CA ILE A 125 -6.41 -2.97 -2.57
C ILE A 125 -7.29 -1.76 -2.25
N ILE A 126 -8.46 -1.65 -2.91
CA ILE A 126 -9.47 -0.65 -2.55
C ILE A 126 -10.70 -1.37 -2.01
N ILE A 127 -11.21 -0.90 -0.87
CA ILE A 127 -12.45 -1.38 -0.28
C ILE A 127 -13.48 -0.25 -0.24
N SER A 128 -14.75 -0.57 -0.47
CA SER A 128 -15.82 0.41 -0.29
C SER A 128 -15.99 0.79 1.18
N ASN A 129 -16.57 1.97 1.44
CA ASN A 129 -16.88 2.37 2.80
C ASN A 129 -17.88 1.42 3.48
N ARG A 130 -18.79 0.82 2.72
CA ARG A 130 -19.70 -0.22 3.23
C ARG A 130 -18.92 -1.43 3.72
N CYS A 131 -18.02 -1.97 2.92
CA CYS A 131 -17.19 -3.10 3.29
C CYS A 131 -16.27 -2.75 4.47
N ARG A 132 -15.71 -1.53 4.52
CA ARG A 132 -14.95 -1.01 5.65
C ARG A 132 -15.76 -1.10 6.96
N GLN A 133 -17.01 -0.64 6.95
CA GLN A 133 -17.88 -0.70 8.15
C GLN A 133 -18.09 -2.14 8.61
N ASP A 134 -18.39 -3.05 7.69
CA ASP A 134 -18.57 -4.47 7.99
C ASP A 134 -17.29 -5.11 8.58
N ILE A 135 -16.10 -4.71 8.11
CA ILE A 135 -14.82 -5.16 8.65
C ILE A 135 -14.59 -4.62 10.06
N VAL A 136 -14.81 -3.32 10.27
CA VAL A 136 -14.59 -2.67 11.57
C VAL A 136 -15.49 -3.25 12.68
N VAL A 137 -16.70 -3.67 12.36
CA VAL A 137 -17.58 -4.38 13.32
C VAL A 137 -17.31 -5.88 13.41
N GLY A 138 -16.28 -6.38 12.74
CA GLY A 138 -15.85 -7.78 12.84
C GLY A 138 -16.66 -8.78 12.01
N LYS A 139 -17.49 -8.30 11.06
CA LYS A 139 -18.25 -9.18 10.16
C LYS A 139 -17.34 -9.91 9.16
N TYR A 140 -16.28 -9.23 8.69
CA TYR A 140 -15.30 -9.78 7.77
C TYR A 140 -13.88 -9.61 8.28
N ASN A 141 -13.00 -10.53 7.90
CA ASN A 141 -11.57 -10.44 8.11
C ASN A 141 -10.88 -10.27 6.77
N LEU A 142 -10.55 -9.03 6.39
CA LEU A 142 -10.03 -8.67 5.07
C LEU A 142 -8.65 -9.28 4.71
N GLY A 143 -7.88 -9.68 5.69
CA GLY A 143 -6.48 -10.09 5.45
C GLY A 143 -6.25 -11.50 5.02
N CYS A 144 -7.30 -12.25 4.81
CA CYS A 144 -7.16 -13.64 4.48
C CYS A 144 -7.51 -13.88 3.02
N ARG A 145 -6.63 -14.59 2.31
CA ARG A 145 -6.97 -15.30 1.09
C ARG A 145 -8.37 -15.94 1.19
N ARG A 146 -8.68 -16.43 2.37
CA ARG A 146 -9.96 -16.98 2.75
C ARG A 146 -11.13 -16.00 2.58
N PHE A 147 -10.99 -14.70 2.93
CA PHE A 147 -12.06 -13.70 2.69
C PHE A 147 -12.44 -13.64 1.20
N ILE A 148 -11.43 -13.60 0.34
CA ILE A 148 -11.62 -13.51 -1.11
C ILE A 148 -12.27 -14.81 -1.65
N GLU A 149 -11.86 -15.96 -1.11
CA GLU A 149 -12.41 -17.27 -1.49
C GLU A 149 -13.85 -17.46 -0.99
N GLU A 150 -14.17 -16.93 0.19
CA GLU A 150 -15.50 -17.04 0.82
C GLU A 150 -16.49 -15.98 0.31
N ASN A 151 -16.04 -14.87 -0.31
CA ASN A 151 -16.90 -13.77 -0.74
C ASN A 151 -16.56 -13.31 -2.18
N PRO A 152 -16.55 -14.22 -3.17
CA PRO A 152 -16.14 -13.87 -4.54
C PRO A 152 -17.04 -12.81 -5.17
N GLU A 153 -18.29 -12.70 -4.74
CA GLU A 153 -19.24 -11.68 -5.21
C GLU A 153 -18.87 -10.27 -4.78
N LEU A 154 -18.11 -10.13 -3.70
CA LEU A 154 -17.61 -8.85 -3.20
C LEU A 154 -16.31 -8.41 -3.89
N VAL A 155 -15.63 -9.30 -4.60
CA VAL A 155 -14.29 -9.07 -5.14
C VAL A 155 -14.34 -8.82 -6.63
N ARG A 156 -13.59 -7.80 -7.07
CA ARG A 156 -13.26 -7.54 -8.48
C ARG A 156 -11.75 -7.47 -8.62
N THR A 157 -11.20 -8.26 -9.54
CA THR A 157 -9.81 -8.12 -9.96
C THR A 157 -9.69 -7.13 -11.10
N VAL A 158 -8.60 -6.37 -11.09
CA VAL A 158 -8.26 -5.38 -12.11
C VAL A 158 -6.87 -5.72 -12.64
N GLU A 159 -6.79 -6.03 -13.94
CA GLU A 159 -5.50 -6.27 -14.60
C GLU A 159 -4.71 -4.97 -14.68
N MET A 160 -3.47 -5.02 -14.22
CA MET A 160 -2.59 -3.86 -14.17
C MET A 160 -1.63 -3.86 -15.37
N PRO A 161 -1.27 -2.67 -15.89
CA PRO A 161 -0.39 -2.55 -17.06
C PRO A 161 1.06 -2.96 -16.78
N GLY A 162 1.45 -3.12 -15.51
CA GLY A 162 2.81 -3.46 -15.11
C GLY A 162 2.90 -4.15 -13.75
N PRO A 163 4.11 -4.63 -13.38
CA PRO A 163 4.32 -5.44 -12.20
C PRO A 163 4.39 -4.66 -10.87
N SER A 164 4.26 -3.33 -10.88
CA SER A 164 4.44 -2.45 -9.71
C SER A 164 3.67 -2.90 -8.48
N VAL A 165 2.47 -3.45 -8.68
CA VAL A 165 1.55 -3.88 -7.63
C VAL A 165 1.92 -5.23 -6.99
N VAL A 166 2.84 -5.98 -7.60
CA VAL A 166 3.29 -7.30 -7.12
C VAL A 166 4.77 -7.30 -6.70
N ILE A 167 5.40 -6.13 -6.64
CA ILE A 167 6.80 -5.96 -6.22
C ILE A 167 6.84 -5.50 -4.76
N ASP A 168 7.16 -6.44 -3.88
CA ASP A 168 7.38 -6.21 -2.45
C ASP A 168 8.87 -6.43 -2.12
N LEU A 169 9.45 -5.62 -1.23
CA LEU A 169 10.83 -5.81 -0.79
C LEU A 169 10.89 -6.62 0.52
N ASP A 170 10.82 -7.95 0.42
CA ASP A 170 10.78 -8.83 1.58
C ASP A 170 12.16 -9.32 2.04
N THR A 171 13.10 -9.45 1.10
CA THR A 171 14.46 -9.96 1.36
C THR A 171 15.54 -8.92 1.07
N PRO A 172 16.77 -9.08 1.63
CA PRO A 172 17.92 -8.25 1.25
C PRO A 172 18.29 -8.37 -0.23
N MET A 173 17.88 -9.45 -0.89
CA MET A 173 18.11 -9.67 -2.31
C MET A 173 17.17 -8.82 -3.13
N ASP A 174 15.86 -8.85 -2.83
CA ASP A 174 14.84 -8.01 -3.49
C ASP A 174 15.22 -6.53 -3.40
N TYR A 175 15.68 -6.09 -2.22
CA TYR A 175 16.14 -4.72 -2.02
C TYR A 175 17.32 -4.36 -2.92
N ARG A 176 18.33 -5.23 -3.03
CA ARG A 176 19.50 -4.96 -3.89
C ARG A 176 19.12 -4.92 -5.36
N GLU A 177 18.36 -5.92 -5.83
CA GLU A 177 17.89 -5.99 -7.22
C GLU A 177 17.06 -4.76 -7.59
N PHE A 178 16.21 -4.31 -6.68
CA PHE A 178 15.41 -3.10 -6.89
C PHE A 178 16.30 -1.85 -6.99
N CYS A 179 17.28 -1.66 -6.08
CA CYS A 179 18.19 -0.53 -6.11
C CYS A 179 19.05 -0.50 -7.39
N ASP A 180 19.55 -1.65 -7.83
CA ASP A 180 20.35 -1.76 -9.04
C ASP A 180 19.54 -1.39 -10.29
N SER A 181 18.29 -1.86 -10.37
CA SER A 181 17.36 -1.55 -11.46
C SER A 181 16.98 -0.06 -11.49
N ALA A 182 16.71 0.53 -10.33
CA ALA A 182 16.38 1.95 -10.21
C ALA A 182 17.56 2.83 -10.65
N SER A 183 18.79 2.48 -10.25
CA SER A 183 20.00 3.21 -10.64
C SER A 183 20.22 3.19 -12.16
N GLN A 184 20.03 2.04 -12.80
CA GLN A 184 20.14 1.90 -14.26
C GLN A 184 19.10 2.74 -15.01
N GLN A 185 17.85 2.79 -14.52
CA GLN A 185 16.80 3.62 -15.12
C GLN A 185 17.13 5.11 -15.03
N LEU A 186 17.67 5.55 -13.89
CA LEU A 186 18.09 6.95 -13.70
C LEU A 186 19.21 7.37 -14.65
N GLU A 187 20.18 6.50 -14.86
CA GLU A 187 21.29 6.74 -15.82
C GLU A 187 20.79 6.81 -17.27
N ALA A 188 19.90 5.88 -17.64
CA ALA A 188 19.29 5.87 -18.97
C ALA A 188 18.49 7.14 -19.25
N THR A 189 17.72 7.61 -18.26
CA THR A 189 16.93 8.85 -18.38
C THR A 189 17.81 10.09 -18.51
N LYS A 190 18.91 10.17 -17.75
CA LYS A 190 19.88 11.28 -17.86
C LYS A 190 20.56 11.34 -19.22
N LEU A 191 20.90 10.18 -19.79
CA LEU A 191 21.50 10.10 -21.13
C LEU A 191 20.52 10.54 -22.24
N GLN A 192 19.23 10.26 -22.09
CA GLN A 192 18.19 10.70 -23.03
C GLN A 192 17.91 12.20 -22.98
N GLN A 193 18.07 12.83 -21.80
CA GLN A 193 17.87 14.28 -21.64
C GLN A 193 19.09 15.13 -22.03
N ALA A 194 20.26 14.49 -22.22
CA ALA A 194 21.51 15.15 -22.61
C ALA A 194 21.75 15.17 -24.15
N ASN A 195 20.89 14.51 -24.93
CA ASN A 195 20.90 14.49 -26.39
C ASN A 195 19.72 15.30 -26.96
#